data_5505859d71c96034ee5653004214cf31
#
_entry.id   5505859d71c96034ee5653004214cf31
#
_cell.length_a   1.000
_cell.length_b   1.000
_cell.length_c   1.000
_cell.angle_alpha   90.00
_cell.angle_beta   90.00
_cell.angle_gamma   90.00
#
_symmetry.space_group_name_H-M   'P 1'
#
loop_
_entity.id
_entity.type
_entity.pdbx_description
1 polymer ?
#
loop_
_entity_poly.entity_id
_entity_poly.type
_entity_poly.pdbx_seq_one_letter_code
_entity_poly.pdbx_strand_id
1 'polypeptide(L)'
;MTSSEQPGRGLLGLVFVLPVTVLLAAGVGGPVRTLEVLGPPIAFALPIVAMIAFWWADWPGTLLRGGWTGVSDTALVAAGGVVLARLGRDTVPLAAGIFTLMLQLTLVGEGRPLRGRGTHWPGAAALALCWVAGLGLYLGLVPTGVVPGEDYAAFSAVLGAWQMIFFVALRGRPFARIRRRAVRLATAHGVVVACAGATFWVPPTVAGSAIASVLVVAMLFEAGPAVRVSLPVVLLTAALATLLPPVARWAAVPERLVGAWTAHTTLNALSLAVILHVAVWRRWPASAP
;
A
#
# COMPACT_ATOMS: atom_id res chain seq x y z
N MET A 1 -9.91 -5.47 26.81
CA MET A 1 -9.86 -4.11 26.23
C MET A 1 -11.25 -3.73 25.78
N THR A 2 -11.83 -2.69 26.37
CA THR A 2 -13.20 -2.27 26.07
C THR A 2 -13.28 -1.57 24.73
N SER A 3 -14.37 -1.77 23.99
CA SER A 3 -14.61 -1.24 22.64
C SER A 3 -14.59 0.30 22.53
N SER A 4 -14.53 1.01 23.67
CA SER A 4 -14.52 2.48 23.74
C SER A 4 -13.14 3.13 23.52
N GLU A 5 -12.05 2.39 23.69
CA GLU A 5 -10.68 2.94 23.54
C GLU A 5 -10.17 2.96 22.09
N GLN A 6 -10.79 2.19 21.19
CA GLN A 6 -10.33 2.02 19.80
C GLN A 6 -10.39 3.30 18.95
N PRO A 7 -11.48 4.12 18.98
CA PRO A 7 -11.53 5.36 18.21
C PRO A 7 -10.49 6.40 18.63
N GLY A 8 -10.23 6.52 19.94
CA GLY A 8 -9.26 7.46 20.47
C GLY A 8 -7.82 7.18 19.99
N ARG A 9 -7.44 5.92 19.91
CA ARG A 9 -6.11 5.52 19.37
C ARG A 9 -5.96 5.86 17.91
N GLY A 10 -7.01 5.67 17.11
CA GLY A 10 -7.02 6.06 15.70
C GLY A 10 -6.85 7.58 15.53
N LEU A 11 -7.54 8.38 16.32
CA LEU A 11 -7.41 9.84 16.31
C LEU A 11 -6.00 10.29 16.70
N LEU A 12 -5.41 9.71 17.75
CA LEU A 12 -4.01 9.98 18.10
C LEU A 12 -3.06 9.57 16.98
N GLY A 13 -3.33 8.47 16.29
CA GLY A 13 -2.55 8.05 15.13
C GLY A 13 -2.59 9.06 13.98
N LEU A 14 -3.70 9.78 13.78
CA LEU A 14 -3.78 10.85 12.78
C LEU A 14 -2.80 11.99 13.05
N VAL A 15 -2.48 12.29 14.31
CA VAL A 15 -1.49 13.30 14.70
C VAL A 15 -0.10 12.97 14.14
N PHE A 16 0.21 11.69 13.97
CA PHE A 16 1.45 11.24 13.32
C PHE A 16 1.26 11.11 11.80
N VAL A 17 0.21 10.45 11.38
CA VAL A 17 -0.02 10.09 9.97
C VAL A 17 -0.17 11.31 9.08
N LEU A 18 -0.94 12.32 9.50
CA LEU A 18 -1.20 13.50 8.66
C LEU A 18 0.06 14.34 8.41
N PRO A 19 0.88 14.72 9.42
CA PRO A 19 2.12 15.45 9.17
C PRO A 19 3.10 14.66 8.28
N VAL A 20 3.25 13.36 8.50
CA VAL A 20 4.10 12.51 7.67
C VAL A 20 3.58 12.47 6.23
N THR A 21 2.26 12.33 6.04
CA THR A 21 1.65 12.38 4.71
C THR A 21 1.93 13.70 4.01
N VAL A 22 1.75 14.83 4.69
CA VAL A 22 2.04 16.16 4.13
C VAL A 22 3.51 16.30 3.77
N LEU A 23 4.41 15.85 4.64
CA LEU A 23 5.85 15.84 4.36
C LEU A 23 6.19 15.03 3.12
N LEU A 24 5.62 13.85 2.98
CA LEU A 24 5.84 12.95 1.84
C LEU A 24 5.16 13.42 0.56
N ALA A 25 4.11 14.25 0.64
CA ALA A 25 3.37 14.77 -0.51
C ALA A 25 3.84 16.16 -0.98
N ALA A 26 4.43 16.98 -0.09
CA ALA A 26 4.78 18.37 -0.39
C ALA A 26 6.03 18.92 0.32
N GLY A 27 6.72 18.11 1.15
CA GLY A 27 7.79 18.58 2.05
C GLY A 27 9.13 18.92 1.38
N VAL A 28 9.35 18.54 0.13
CA VAL A 28 10.63 18.78 -0.58
C VAL A 28 10.48 19.88 -1.61
N GLY A 29 10.37 21.12 -1.16
CA GLY A 29 10.27 22.28 -2.05
C GLY A 29 8.92 22.39 -2.78
N GLY A 30 7.83 21.91 -2.15
CA GLY A 30 6.46 21.97 -2.65
C GLY A 30 5.99 20.69 -3.36
N PRO A 31 4.69 20.62 -3.72
CA PRO A 31 4.03 19.42 -4.22
C PRO A 31 4.69 18.79 -5.45
N VAL A 32 5.00 19.62 -6.46
CA VAL A 32 5.55 19.15 -7.74
C VAL A 32 6.95 18.57 -7.55
N ARG A 33 7.83 19.32 -6.86
CA ARG A 33 9.19 18.84 -6.63
C ARG A 33 9.21 17.60 -5.72
N THR A 34 8.31 17.53 -4.75
CA THR A 34 8.18 16.34 -3.88
C THR A 34 7.74 15.14 -4.70
N LEU A 35 6.76 15.29 -5.60
CA LEU A 35 6.33 14.22 -6.51
C LEU A 35 7.49 13.71 -7.37
N GLU A 36 8.30 14.62 -7.93
CA GLU A 36 9.44 14.27 -8.77
C GLU A 36 10.56 13.56 -7.99
N VAL A 37 10.88 14.05 -6.79
CA VAL A 37 12.04 13.57 -6.00
C VAL A 37 11.67 12.36 -5.15
N LEU A 38 10.51 12.37 -4.49
CA LEU A 38 10.08 11.31 -3.55
C LEU A 38 9.09 10.32 -4.16
N GLY A 39 8.43 10.65 -5.27
CA GLY A 39 7.46 9.75 -5.89
C GLY A 39 8.00 8.35 -6.17
N PRO A 40 9.06 8.21 -6.96
CA PRO A 40 9.67 6.91 -7.22
C PRO A 40 10.22 6.21 -5.96
N PRO A 41 11.04 6.85 -5.10
CA PRO A 41 11.51 6.23 -3.85
C PRO A 41 10.38 5.70 -2.97
N ILE A 42 9.30 6.45 -2.80
CA ILE A 42 8.17 6.01 -1.97
C ILE A 42 7.43 4.83 -2.63
N ALA A 43 7.23 4.87 -3.95
CA ALA A 43 6.60 3.77 -4.68
C ALA A 43 7.40 2.47 -4.51
N PHE A 44 8.74 2.52 -4.58
CA PHE A 44 9.60 1.36 -4.35
C PHE A 44 9.77 0.99 -2.86
N ALA A 45 9.46 1.90 -1.93
CA ALA A 45 9.46 1.62 -0.50
C ALA A 45 8.22 0.81 -0.06
N LEU A 46 7.08 0.96 -0.75
CA LEU A 46 5.83 0.26 -0.41
C LEU A 46 5.96 -1.27 -0.39
N PRO A 47 6.59 -1.95 -1.35
CA PRO A 47 6.83 -3.38 -1.26
C PRO A 47 7.62 -3.78 -0.02
N ILE A 48 8.63 -2.99 0.36
CA ILE A 48 9.50 -3.29 1.50
C ILE A 48 8.71 -3.16 2.80
N VAL A 49 8.03 -2.04 3.02
CA VAL A 49 7.26 -1.81 4.25
C VAL A 49 6.12 -2.81 4.39
N ALA A 50 5.50 -3.21 3.28
CA ALA A 50 4.46 -4.22 3.32
C ALA A 50 5.02 -5.61 3.66
N MET A 51 6.23 -5.96 3.21
CA MET A 51 6.89 -7.20 3.66
C MET A 51 7.19 -7.16 5.16
N ILE A 52 7.70 -6.04 5.69
CA ILE A 52 7.92 -5.87 7.13
C ILE A 52 6.59 -6.03 7.88
N ALA A 53 5.53 -5.36 7.42
CA ALA A 53 4.23 -5.35 8.09
C ALA A 53 3.47 -6.70 8.01
N PHE A 54 3.43 -7.34 6.83
CA PHE A 54 2.53 -8.47 6.57
C PHE A 54 3.22 -9.85 6.59
N TRP A 55 4.57 -9.87 6.46
CA TRP A 55 5.31 -11.13 6.42
C TRP A 55 6.30 -11.28 7.56
N TRP A 56 7.19 -10.30 7.71
CA TRP A 56 8.33 -10.39 8.63
C TRP A 56 8.04 -10.01 10.07
N ALA A 57 6.85 -9.44 10.37
CA ALA A 57 6.45 -9.02 11.72
C ALA A 57 7.55 -8.15 12.39
N ASP A 58 7.91 -7.05 11.71
CA ASP A 58 8.92 -6.05 12.12
C ASP A 58 10.38 -6.56 12.13
N TRP A 59 10.69 -7.66 11.45
CA TRP A 59 12.08 -8.01 11.19
C TRP A 59 12.59 -7.21 9.97
N PRO A 60 13.83 -6.70 9.94
CA PRO A 60 14.93 -6.96 10.89
C PRO A 60 14.96 -6.02 12.11
N GLY A 61 14.11 -5.02 12.22
CA GLY A 61 14.12 -4.06 13.33
C GLY A 61 14.00 -4.70 14.70
N THR A 62 13.32 -5.84 14.82
CA THR A 62 13.20 -6.62 16.07
C THR A 62 14.55 -7.16 16.60
N LEU A 63 15.63 -7.09 15.82
CA LEU A 63 16.98 -7.34 16.32
C LEU A 63 17.45 -6.24 17.29
N LEU A 64 16.81 -5.07 17.22
CA LEU A 64 17.04 -3.94 18.12
C LEU A 64 15.94 -3.85 19.17
N ARG A 65 16.19 -3.15 20.28
CA ARG A 65 15.24 -3.02 21.38
C ARG A 65 14.56 -1.63 21.39
N GLY A 66 13.31 -1.60 21.85
CA GLY A 66 12.55 -0.36 22.07
C GLY A 66 12.32 0.42 20.78
N GLY A 67 12.39 1.74 20.85
CA GLY A 67 12.15 2.63 19.71
C GLY A 67 13.12 2.46 18.53
N TRP A 68 14.30 1.87 18.75
CA TRP A 68 15.27 1.59 17.70
C TRP A 68 14.77 0.59 16.66
N THR A 69 13.82 -0.28 17.01
CA THR A 69 13.12 -1.15 16.04
C THR A 69 12.46 -0.30 14.94
N GLY A 70 11.63 0.66 15.33
CA GLY A 70 10.93 1.52 14.37
C GLY A 70 11.88 2.40 13.55
N VAL A 71 12.93 2.93 14.18
CA VAL A 71 13.96 3.73 13.49
C VAL A 71 14.68 2.88 12.44
N SER A 72 15.11 1.67 12.81
CA SER A 72 15.83 0.75 11.91
C SER A 72 14.99 0.34 10.70
N ASP A 73 13.74 -0.07 10.94
CA ASP A 73 12.84 -0.47 9.86
C ASP A 73 12.47 0.72 8.97
N THR A 74 12.25 1.92 9.54
CA THR A 74 12.03 3.13 8.75
C THR A 74 13.24 3.47 7.89
N ALA A 75 14.46 3.38 8.44
CA ALA A 75 15.68 3.60 7.70
C ALA A 75 15.87 2.57 6.57
N LEU A 76 15.57 1.30 6.82
CA LEU A 76 15.60 0.24 5.81
C LEU A 76 14.60 0.51 4.67
N VAL A 77 13.37 0.89 5.02
CA VAL A 77 12.31 1.24 4.04
C VAL A 77 12.74 2.43 3.19
N ALA A 78 13.27 3.50 3.82
CA ALA A 78 13.70 4.70 3.11
C ALA A 78 14.92 4.42 2.22
N ALA A 79 15.97 3.81 2.77
CA ALA A 79 17.19 3.48 2.02
C ALA A 79 16.90 2.48 0.89
N GLY A 80 16.13 1.43 1.19
CA GLY A 80 15.71 0.43 0.20
C GLY A 80 14.89 1.06 -0.92
N GLY A 81 13.93 1.93 -0.59
CA GLY A 81 13.14 2.66 -1.56
C GLY A 81 13.99 3.51 -2.50
N VAL A 82 14.97 4.26 -1.97
CA VAL A 82 15.89 5.08 -2.78
C VAL A 82 16.77 4.20 -3.67
N VAL A 83 17.40 3.15 -3.12
CA VAL A 83 18.28 2.26 -3.89
C VAL A 83 17.51 1.56 -5.01
N LEU A 84 16.34 1.01 -4.68
CA LEU A 84 15.53 0.28 -5.66
C LEU A 84 14.92 1.19 -6.72
N ALA A 85 14.57 2.45 -6.37
CA ALA A 85 14.15 3.44 -7.35
C ALA A 85 15.26 3.71 -8.37
N ARG A 86 16.49 3.91 -7.91
CA ARG A 86 17.65 4.11 -8.80
C ARG A 86 17.92 2.90 -9.69
N LEU A 87 17.86 1.68 -9.15
CA LEU A 87 17.98 0.46 -9.92
C LEU A 87 16.84 0.28 -10.93
N GLY A 88 15.62 0.66 -10.56
CA GLY A 88 14.44 0.67 -11.42
C GLY A 88 14.34 1.88 -12.33
N ARG A 89 15.38 2.72 -12.42
CA ARG A 89 15.42 3.96 -13.22
C ARG A 89 14.24 4.89 -12.93
N ASP A 90 13.87 5.00 -11.65
CA ASP A 90 12.77 5.82 -11.14
C ASP A 90 11.39 5.51 -11.81
N THR A 91 11.20 4.28 -12.28
CA THR A 91 10.02 3.87 -13.05
C THR A 91 8.86 3.46 -12.13
N VAL A 92 7.93 4.38 -11.88
CA VAL A 92 6.75 4.16 -11.02
C VAL A 92 5.87 2.98 -11.48
N PRO A 93 5.57 2.78 -12.78
CA PRO A 93 4.83 1.61 -13.24
C PRO A 93 5.45 0.27 -12.81
N LEU A 94 6.77 0.13 -12.88
CA LEU A 94 7.46 -1.06 -12.38
C LEU A 94 7.21 -1.27 -10.89
N ALA A 95 7.35 -0.22 -10.08
CA ALA A 95 7.11 -0.30 -8.63
C ALA A 95 5.66 -0.72 -8.32
N ALA A 96 4.68 -0.18 -9.04
CA ALA A 96 3.27 -0.52 -8.90
C ALA A 96 3.01 -2.01 -9.19
N GLY A 97 3.59 -2.54 -10.28
CA GLY A 97 3.49 -3.95 -10.61
C GLY A 97 4.10 -4.87 -9.55
N ILE A 98 5.31 -4.55 -9.07
CA ILE A 98 5.98 -5.31 -8.00
C ILE A 98 5.13 -5.31 -6.72
N PHE A 99 4.63 -4.15 -6.31
CA PHE A 99 3.79 -4.01 -5.12
C PHE A 99 2.52 -4.86 -5.23
N THR A 100 1.85 -4.80 -6.36
CA THR A 100 0.62 -5.54 -6.62
C THR A 100 0.85 -7.06 -6.62
N LEU A 101 1.93 -7.53 -7.23
CA LEU A 101 2.32 -8.94 -7.18
C LEU A 101 2.64 -9.40 -5.76
N MET A 102 3.27 -8.53 -4.98
CA MET A 102 3.56 -8.84 -3.59
C MET A 102 2.28 -8.94 -2.75
N LEU A 103 1.31 -8.05 -2.94
CA LEU A 103 -0.01 -8.19 -2.30
C LEU A 103 -0.73 -9.46 -2.79
N GLN A 104 -0.59 -9.82 -4.08
CA GLN A 104 -1.15 -11.04 -4.62
C GLN A 104 -0.57 -12.29 -3.96
N LEU A 105 0.74 -12.31 -3.71
CA LEU A 105 1.40 -13.41 -3.04
C LEU A 105 1.11 -13.43 -1.53
N THR A 106 1.21 -12.29 -0.86
CA THR A 106 1.16 -12.22 0.61
C THR A 106 -0.26 -12.27 1.16
N LEU A 107 -1.18 -11.50 0.59
CA LEU A 107 -2.56 -11.41 1.05
C LEU A 107 -3.46 -12.44 0.37
N VAL A 108 -3.53 -12.44 -0.95
CA VAL A 108 -4.44 -13.31 -1.70
C VAL A 108 -3.99 -14.76 -1.66
N GLY A 109 -2.68 -15.00 -1.88
CA GLY A 109 -2.04 -16.32 -1.86
C GLY A 109 -1.69 -16.84 -0.46
N GLU A 110 -1.96 -16.06 0.60
CA GLU A 110 -1.60 -16.40 1.98
C GLU A 110 -0.09 -16.70 2.14
N GLY A 111 0.76 -16.14 1.26
CA GLY A 111 2.20 -16.36 1.23
C GLY A 111 2.64 -17.73 0.72
N ARG A 112 1.74 -18.55 0.16
CA ARG A 112 2.07 -19.89 -0.32
C ARG A 112 2.74 -19.85 -1.72
N PRO A 113 3.65 -20.80 -1.99
CA PRO A 113 4.05 -21.96 -1.19
C PRO A 113 5.15 -21.69 -0.15
N LEU A 114 5.64 -20.46 -0.01
CA LEU A 114 6.84 -20.14 0.76
C LEU A 114 6.58 -20.05 2.27
N ARG A 115 5.43 -19.49 2.69
CA ARG A 115 5.05 -19.37 4.09
C ARG A 115 4.85 -20.75 4.73
N GLY A 116 5.57 -21.03 5.79
CA GLY A 116 5.59 -22.34 6.45
C GLY A 116 6.95 -23.04 6.39
N ARG A 117 7.90 -22.48 5.62
CA ARG A 117 9.31 -22.92 5.60
C ARG A 117 10.21 -22.03 6.46
N GLY A 118 9.61 -21.16 7.30
CA GLY A 118 10.28 -20.15 8.11
C GLY A 118 9.83 -18.73 7.74
N THR A 119 10.36 -17.74 8.45
CA THR A 119 9.92 -16.33 8.29
C THR A 119 10.88 -15.52 7.43
N HIS A 120 12.19 -15.58 7.71
CA HIS A 120 13.16 -14.62 7.14
C HIS A 120 13.52 -14.94 5.69
N TRP A 121 14.14 -16.09 5.44
CA TRP A 121 14.56 -16.49 4.09
C TRP A 121 13.40 -16.70 3.10
N PRO A 122 12.29 -17.36 3.49
CA PRO A 122 11.14 -17.43 2.60
C PRO A 122 10.51 -16.09 2.27
N GLY A 123 10.55 -15.13 3.21
CA GLY A 123 10.13 -13.75 2.94
C GLY A 123 11.04 -13.04 1.95
N ALA A 124 12.37 -13.17 2.10
CA ALA A 124 13.32 -12.63 1.14
C ALA A 124 13.14 -13.26 -0.26
N ALA A 125 12.93 -14.58 -0.32
CA ALA A 125 12.63 -15.28 -1.57
C ALA A 125 11.30 -14.81 -2.19
N ALA A 126 10.27 -14.55 -1.37
CA ALA A 126 8.99 -14.01 -1.83
C ALA A 126 9.17 -12.62 -2.44
N LEU A 127 9.92 -11.74 -1.78
CA LEU A 127 10.22 -10.41 -2.29
C LEU A 127 11.01 -10.48 -3.60
N ALA A 128 12.06 -11.30 -3.67
CA ALA A 128 12.84 -11.52 -4.88
C ALA A 128 11.98 -12.06 -6.03
N LEU A 129 11.09 -13.02 -5.76
CA LEU A 129 10.16 -13.56 -6.74
C LEU A 129 9.22 -12.48 -7.30
N CYS A 130 8.65 -11.64 -6.41
CA CYS A 130 7.80 -10.53 -6.83
C CYS A 130 8.57 -9.50 -7.68
N TRP A 131 9.86 -9.27 -7.36
CA TRP A 131 10.72 -8.40 -8.14
C TRP A 131 11.01 -8.98 -9.54
N VAL A 132 11.41 -10.24 -9.62
CA VAL A 132 11.69 -10.92 -10.89
C VAL A 132 10.44 -11.00 -11.75
N ALA A 133 9.31 -11.40 -11.18
CA ALA A 133 8.05 -11.49 -11.89
C ALA A 133 7.53 -10.10 -12.33
N GLY A 134 7.62 -9.10 -11.45
CA GLY A 134 7.23 -7.72 -11.75
C GLY A 134 8.07 -7.10 -12.84
N LEU A 135 9.39 -7.31 -12.78
CA LEU A 135 10.30 -6.87 -13.84
C LEU A 135 10.01 -7.58 -15.15
N GLY A 136 9.80 -8.90 -15.13
CA GLY A 136 9.46 -9.67 -16.33
C GLY A 136 8.16 -9.20 -16.99
N LEU A 137 7.11 -8.99 -16.21
CA LEU A 137 5.83 -8.45 -16.71
C LEU A 137 6.00 -7.03 -17.26
N TYR A 138 6.69 -6.16 -16.53
CA TYR A 138 6.94 -4.80 -16.97
C TYR A 138 7.70 -4.77 -18.28
N LEU A 139 8.83 -5.48 -18.37
CA LEU A 139 9.65 -5.52 -19.59
C LEU A 139 8.92 -6.17 -20.78
N GLY A 140 8.08 -7.16 -20.51
CA GLY A 140 7.30 -7.85 -21.55
C GLY A 140 6.10 -7.06 -22.07
N LEU A 141 5.57 -6.11 -21.29
CA LEU A 141 4.34 -5.39 -21.64
C LEU A 141 4.57 -3.93 -21.99
N VAL A 142 5.39 -3.21 -21.22
CA VAL A 142 5.48 -1.75 -21.33
C VAL A 142 6.51 -1.30 -22.37
N PRO A 143 7.81 -1.67 -22.30
CA PRO A 143 8.78 -1.27 -23.32
C PRO A 143 8.51 -1.86 -24.70
N THR A 144 7.78 -2.98 -24.77
CA THR A 144 7.36 -3.59 -26.03
C THR A 144 6.19 -2.85 -26.71
N GLY A 145 5.57 -1.90 -26.00
CA GLY A 145 4.43 -1.14 -26.52
C GLY A 145 3.10 -1.90 -26.49
N VAL A 146 3.04 -3.09 -25.86
CA VAL A 146 1.79 -3.87 -25.71
C VAL A 146 0.81 -3.13 -24.80
N VAL A 147 1.30 -2.52 -23.71
CA VAL A 147 0.50 -1.74 -22.76
C VAL A 147 1.22 -0.43 -22.47
N PRO A 148 0.54 0.73 -22.58
CA PRO A 148 1.10 2.00 -22.12
C PRO A 148 1.48 1.94 -20.63
N GLY A 149 2.57 2.60 -20.24
CA GLY A 149 3.05 2.56 -18.86
C GLY A 149 2.04 3.13 -17.85
N GLU A 150 1.28 4.13 -18.24
CA GLU A 150 0.20 4.72 -17.44
C GLU A 150 -0.97 3.73 -17.21
N ASP A 151 -1.37 3.00 -18.25
CA ASP A 151 -2.43 1.99 -18.15
C ASP A 151 -1.99 0.80 -17.29
N TYR A 152 -0.71 0.38 -17.42
CA TYR A 152 -0.11 -0.64 -16.58
C TYR A 152 -0.13 -0.22 -15.08
N ALA A 153 0.26 1.02 -14.79
CA ALA A 153 0.23 1.54 -13.43
C ALA A 153 -1.21 1.71 -12.92
N ALA A 154 -2.14 2.19 -13.75
CA ALA A 154 -3.55 2.33 -13.42
C ALA A 154 -4.19 0.98 -13.09
N PHE A 155 -3.98 -0.02 -13.94
CA PHE A 155 -4.47 -1.38 -13.68
C PHE A 155 -3.88 -1.97 -12.39
N SER A 156 -2.59 -1.77 -12.14
CA SER A 156 -1.93 -2.20 -10.92
C SER A 156 -2.56 -1.55 -9.68
N ALA A 157 -2.88 -0.26 -9.72
CA ALA A 157 -3.55 0.44 -8.63
C ALA A 157 -4.96 -0.12 -8.37
N VAL A 158 -5.75 -0.37 -9.42
CA VAL A 158 -7.10 -0.95 -9.32
C VAL A 158 -7.04 -2.37 -8.76
N LEU A 159 -6.09 -3.19 -9.23
CA LEU A 159 -5.87 -4.55 -8.72
C LEU A 159 -5.48 -4.52 -7.23
N GLY A 160 -4.57 -3.61 -6.85
CA GLY A 160 -4.20 -3.36 -5.45
C GLY A 160 -5.39 -2.95 -4.58
N ALA A 161 -6.27 -2.10 -5.08
CA ALA A 161 -7.48 -1.69 -4.36
C ALA A 161 -8.40 -2.88 -4.07
N TRP A 162 -8.66 -3.76 -5.04
CA TRP A 162 -9.45 -4.96 -4.81
C TRP A 162 -8.79 -5.95 -3.85
N GLN A 163 -7.48 -6.11 -3.91
CA GLN A 163 -6.74 -6.92 -2.93
C GLN A 163 -6.93 -6.39 -1.52
N MET A 164 -6.79 -5.08 -1.32
CA MET A 164 -6.97 -4.42 -0.03
C MET A 164 -8.41 -4.52 0.47
N ILE A 165 -9.40 -4.30 -0.40
CA ILE A 165 -10.82 -4.42 -0.04
C ILE A 165 -11.13 -5.85 0.43
N PHE A 166 -10.79 -6.88 -0.37
CA PHE A 166 -11.14 -8.25 -0.02
C PHE A 166 -10.38 -8.79 1.20
N PHE A 167 -9.09 -8.48 1.32
CA PHE A 167 -8.24 -9.13 2.31
C PHE A 167 -7.93 -8.29 3.55
N VAL A 168 -7.95 -6.97 3.47
CA VAL A 168 -7.75 -6.10 4.63
C VAL A 168 -9.11 -5.65 5.18
N ALA A 169 -9.96 -5.00 4.37
CA ALA A 169 -11.26 -4.52 4.84
C ALA A 169 -12.22 -5.66 5.16
N LEU A 170 -12.40 -6.62 4.25
CA LEU A 170 -13.32 -7.75 4.41
C LEU A 170 -12.67 -8.98 5.07
N ARG A 171 -11.36 -8.94 5.36
CA ARG A 171 -10.61 -10.02 6.04
C ARG A 171 -10.78 -11.39 5.36
N GLY A 172 -10.85 -11.44 4.02
CA GLY A 172 -11.03 -12.67 3.24
C GLY A 172 -12.39 -13.36 3.39
N ARG A 173 -13.37 -12.74 4.08
CA ARG A 173 -14.70 -13.36 4.37
C ARG A 173 -15.45 -13.87 3.15
N PRO A 174 -15.45 -13.22 1.97
CA PRO A 174 -16.14 -13.76 0.80
C PRO A 174 -15.69 -15.18 0.44
N PHE A 175 -14.41 -15.50 0.71
CA PHE A 175 -13.81 -16.78 0.37
C PHE A 175 -13.79 -17.79 1.54
N ALA A 176 -14.10 -17.36 2.76
CA ALA A 176 -13.97 -18.18 3.98
C ALA A 176 -14.89 -19.43 3.97
N ARG A 177 -15.99 -19.41 3.22
CA ARG A 177 -16.92 -20.55 3.09
C ARG A 177 -16.37 -21.69 2.21
N ILE A 178 -15.34 -21.45 1.43
CA ILE A 178 -14.73 -22.45 0.54
C ILE A 178 -13.78 -23.32 1.36
N ARG A 179 -14.19 -24.57 1.66
CA ARG A 179 -13.47 -25.48 2.53
C ARG A 179 -12.14 -25.96 1.93
N ARG A 180 -12.12 -26.26 0.62
CA ARG A 180 -10.90 -26.73 -0.06
C ARG A 180 -9.97 -25.54 -0.31
N ARG A 181 -8.83 -25.52 0.36
CA ARG A 181 -7.88 -24.39 0.32
C ARG A 181 -7.42 -24.04 -1.10
N ALA A 182 -7.04 -25.03 -1.91
CA ALA A 182 -6.61 -24.79 -3.30
C ALA A 182 -7.70 -24.09 -4.12
N VAL A 183 -8.96 -24.54 -3.99
CA VAL A 183 -10.11 -23.91 -4.65
C VAL A 183 -10.33 -22.49 -4.11
N ARG A 184 -10.23 -22.29 -2.78
CA ARG A 184 -10.35 -20.98 -2.17
C ARG A 184 -9.33 -19.98 -2.73
N LEU A 185 -8.05 -20.38 -2.79
CA LEU A 185 -6.99 -19.52 -3.31
C LEU A 185 -7.20 -19.25 -4.80
N ALA A 186 -7.49 -20.26 -5.62
CA ALA A 186 -7.77 -20.09 -7.04
C ALA A 186 -8.96 -19.15 -7.29
N THR A 187 -10.06 -19.33 -6.54
CA THR A 187 -11.23 -18.46 -6.62
C THR A 187 -10.88 -17.03 -6.19
N ALA A 188 -10.11 -16.86 -5.11
CA ALA A 188 -9.71 -15.55 -4.64
C ALA A 188 -8.86 -14.81 -5.69
N HIS A 189 -7.85 -15.47 -6.27
CA HIS A 189 -7.04 -14.91 -7.36
C HIS A 189 -7.92 -14.53 -8.56
N GLY A 190 -8.79 -15.46 -8.99
CA GLY A 190 -9.66 -15.23 -10.15
C GLY A 190 -10.63 -14.07 -9.92
N VAL A 191 -11.29 -13.99 -8.77
CA VAL A 191 -12.23 -12.91 -8.43
C VAL A 191 -11.53 -11.55 -8.35
N VAL A 192 -10.37 -11.46 -7.68
CA VAL A 192 -9.61 -10.21 -7.59
C VAL A 192 -9.23 -9.69 -8.97
N VAL A 193 -8.69 -10.56 -9.83
CA VAL A 193 -8.29 -10.19 -11.20
C VAL A 193 -9.53 -9.84 -12.05
N ALA A 194 -10.62 -10.61 -11.94
CA ALA A 194 -11.86 -10.32 -12.67
C ALA A 194 -12.48 -8.98 -12.26
N CYS A 195 -12.50 -8.67 -10.94
CA CYS A 195 -12.97 -7.37 -10.46
C CYS A 195 -12.08 -6.23 -10.98
N ALA A 196 -10.76 -6.41 -10.97
CA ALA A 196 -9.84 -5.41 -11.52
C ALA A 196 -10.05 -5.21 -13.02
N GLY A 197 -10.22 -6.30 -13.79
CA GLY A 197 -10.53 -6.23 -15.22
C GLY A 197 -11.89 -5.56 -15.51
N ALA A 198 -12.90 -5.85 -14.71
CA ALA A 198 -14.23 -5.23 -14.85
C ALA A 198 -14.27 -3.74 -14.49
N THR A 199 -13.28 -3.28 -13.73
CA THR A 199 -13.19 -1.89 -13.23
C THR A 199 -11.89 -1.18 -13.65
N PHE A 200 -11.21 -1.66 -14.72
CA PHE A 200 -9.93 -1.09 -15.18
C PHE A 200 -10.02 0.40 -15.57
N TRP A 201 -11.22 0.87 -15.93
CA TRP A 201 -11.52 2.27 -16.26
C TRP A 201 -11.56 3.20 -15.03
N VAL A 202 -11.50 2.67 -13.82
CA VAL A 202 -11.47 3.48 -12.59
C VAL A 202 -10.17 4.28 -12.53
N PRO A 203 -10.23 5.61 -12.36
CA PRO A 203 -9.03 6.43 -12.30
C PRO A 203 -8.09 6.01 -11.16
N PRO A 204 -6.76 6.11 -11.36
CA PRO A 204 -5.76 5.81 -10.31
C PRO A 204 -5.96 6.63 -9.03
N THR A 205 -6.50 7.84 -9.14
CA THR A 205 -6.86 8.69 -8.00
C THR A 205 -7.93 8.07 -7.11
N VAL A 206 -8.95 7.43 -7.70
CA VAL A 206 -10.00 6.73 -6.95
C VAL A 206 -9.45 5.42 -6.37
N ALA A 207 -8.69 4.65 -7.15
CA ALA A 207 -8.09 3.40 -6.68
C ALA A 207 -7.11 3.65 -5.52
N GLY A 208 -6.25 4.67 -5.64
CA GLY A 208 -5.34 5.09 -4.57
C GLY A 208 -6.08 5.57 -3.32
N SER A 209 -7.15 6.35 -3.50
CA SER A 209 -8.03 6.78 -2.40
C SER A 209 -8.69 5.59 -1.70
N ALA A 210 -9.10 4.55 -2.44
CA ALA A 210 -9.68 3.34 -1.87
C ALA A 210 -8.66 2.56 -1.03
N ILE A 211 -7.44 2.38 -1.53
CA ILE A 211 -6.35 1.74 -0.78
C ILE A 211 -6.06 2.50 0.52
N ALA A 212 -5.85 3.82 0.44
CA ALA A 212 -5.62 4.66 1.60
C ALA A 212 -6.77 4.59 2.62
N SER A 213 -8.02 4.62 2.14
CA SER A 213 -9.21 4.54 2.99
C SER A 213 -9.31 3.20 3.71
N VAL A 214 -9.00 2.10 3.03
CA VAL A 214 -8.95 0.76 3.67
C VAL A 214 -7.89 0.74 4.77
N LEU A 215 -6.69 1.27 4.51
CA LEU A 215 -5.62 1.32 5.50
C LEU A 215 -6.00 2.19 6.70
N VAL A 216 -6.55 3.37 6.48
CA VAL A 216 -7.01 4.26 7.55
C VAL A 216 -8.12 3.60 8.37
N VAL A 217 -9.19 3.12 7.74
CA VAL A 217 -10.35 2.60 8.45
C VAL A 217 -10.05 1.25 9.12
N ALA A 218 -9.41 0.31 8.38
CA ALA A 218 -9.22 -1.04 8.89
C ALA A 218 -7.95 -1.20 9.75
N MET A 219 -6.88 -0.46 9.46
CA MET A 219 -5.63 -0.57 10.20
C MET A 219 -5.47 0.52 11.25
N LEU A 220 -5.64 1.81 10.90
CA LEU A 220 -5.43 2.91 11.84
C LEU A 220 -6.53 2.97 12.90
N PHE A 221 -7.80 2.87 12.49
CA PHE A 221 -8.94 2.89 13.41
C PHE A 221 -9.38 1.51 13.91
N GLU A 222 -8.75 0.42 13.44
CA GLU A 222 -9.12 -0.96 13.81
C GLU A 222 -10.63 -1.22 13.72
N ALA A 223 -11.30 -0.58 12.76
CA ALA A 223 -12.74 -0.68 12.64
C ALA A 223 -13.17 -2.15 12.58
N GLY A 224 -14.16 -2.48 13.38
CA GLY A 224 -14.63 -3.85 13.69
C GLY A 224 -15.09 -4.69 12.51
N PRO A 225 -16.20 -5.44 12.60
CA PRO A 225 -16.58 -6.41 11.57
C PRO A 225 -16.84 -5.75 10.20
N ALA A 226 -16.59 -6.50 9.12
CA ALA A 226 -16.58 -6.06 7.72
C ALA A 226 -17.75 -5.15 7.29
N VAL A 227 -18.94 -5.36 7.86
CA VAL A 227 -20.14 -4.55 7.55
C VAL A 227 -19.97 -3.09 8.05
N ARG A 228 -19.26 -2.88 9.16
CA ARG A 228 -19.00 -1.54 9.71
C ARG A 228 -17.84 -0.82 9.00
N VAL A 229 -17.01 -1.53 8.28
CA VAL A 229 -15.85 -0.99 7.54
C VAL A 229 -16.27 -0.45 6.17
N SER A 230 -17.26 -1.06 5.52
CA SER A 230 -17.59 -0.74 4.13
C SER A 230 -18.04 0.71 3.92
N LEU A 231 -18.97 1.21 4.73
CA LEU A 231 -19.48 2.57 4.57
C LEU A 231 -18.39 3.64 4.84
N PRO A 232 -17.64 3.59 5.96
CA PRO A 232 -16.52 4.52 6.17
C PRO A 232 -15.47 4.49 5.05
N VAL A 233 -15.13 3.31 4.52
CA VAL A 233 -14.20 3.19 3.39
C VAL A 233 -14.75 3.89 2.15
N VAL A 234 -16.02 3.67 1.79
CA VAL A 234 -16.64 4.33 0.63
C VAL A 234 -16.67 5.85 0.81
N LEU A 235 -17.10 6.32 1.99
CA LEU A 235 -17.19 7.76 2.28
C LEU A 235 -15.81 8.42 2.26
N LEU A 236 -14.80 7.80 2.88
CA LEU A 236 -13.44 8.34 2.89
C LEU A 236 -12.81 8.29 1.49
N THR A 237 -13.07 7.23 0.72
CA THR A 237 -12.63 7.14 -0.69
C THR A 237 -13.22 8.29 -1.51
N ALA A 238 -14.53 8.51 -1.41
CA ALA A 238 -15.19 9.62 -2.10
C ALA A 238 -14.62 10.97 -1.64
N ALA A 239 -14.45 11.17 -0.34
CA ALA A 239 -13.88 12.41 0.21
C ALA A 239 -12.45 12.65 -0.31
N LEU A 240 -11.56 11.68 -0.26
CA LEU A 240 -10.18 11.83 -0.74
C LEU A 240 -10.15 12.08 -2.25
N ALA A 241 -10.91 11.31 -3.04
CA ALA A 241 -10.94 11.45 -4.50
C ALA A 241 -11.53 12.79 -4.97
N THR A 242 -12.44 13.39 -4.19
CA THR A 242 -13.09 14.66 -4.57
C THR A 242 -12.40 15.90 -3.98
N LEU A 243 -11.83 15.80 -2.78
CA LEU A 243 -11.24 16.95 -2.08
C LEU A 243 -9.75 17.18 -2.42
N LEU A 244 -8.98 16.12 -2.70
CA LEU A 244 -7.56 16.30 -2.99
C LEU A 244 -7.26 17.01 -4.31
N PRO A 245 -7.99 16.82 -5.42
CA PRO A 245 -7.74 17.58 -6.63
C PRO A 245 -7.90 19.10 -6.47
N PRO A 246 -8.95 19.64 -5.81
CA PRO A 246 -9.01 21.06 -5.45
C PRO A 246 -7.84 21.51 -4.57
N VAL A 247 -7.42 20.71 -3.58
CA VAL A 247 -6.25 21.01 -2.74
C VAL A 247 -4.97 21.09 -3.57
N ALA A 248 -4.78 20.18 -4.53
CA ALA A 248 -3.65 20.23 -5.44
C ALA A 248 -3.61 21.54 -6.25
N ARG A 249 -4.76 21.96 -6.80
CA ARG A 249 -4.87 23.22 -7.54
C ARG A 249 -4.60 24.42 -6.65
N TRP A 250 -5.14 24.44 -5.43
CA TRP A 250 -4.85 25.48 -4.44
C TRP A 250 -3.36 25.54 -4.08
N ALA A 251 -2.69 24.39 -4.03
CA ALA A 251 -1.25 24.27 -3.81
C ALA A 251 -0.42 24.54 -5.09
N ALA A 252 -1.02 25.14 -6.13
CA ALA A 252 -0.40 25.50 -7.41
C ALA A 252 0.22 24.31 -8.18
N VAL A 253 -0.34 23.09 -8.02
CA VAL A 253 0.03 21.96 -8.86
C VAL A 253 -0.52 22.18 -10.27
N PRO A 254 0.31 22.09 -11.32
CA PRO A 254 -0.14 22.21 -12.72
C PRO A 254 -1.22 21.17 -13.04
N GLU A 255 -2.25 21.54 -13.81
CA GLU A 255 -3.43 20.69 -14.07
C GLU A 255 -3.05 19.29 -14.56
N ARG A 256 -2.05 19.20 -15.44
CA ARG A 256 -1.52 17.91 -15.96
C ARG A 256 -0.97 16.98 -14.87
N LEU A 257 -0.58 17.51 -13.71
CA LEU A 257 0.00 16.76 -12.58
C LEU A 257 -0.97 16.54 -11.43
N VAL A 258 -2.15 17.17 -11.44
CA VAL A 258 -3.15 17.06 -10.36
C VAL A 258 -3.50 15.60 -10.08
N GLY A 259 -3.79 14.81 -11.13
CA GLY A 259 -4.09 13.39 -11.01
C GLY A 259 -2.92 12.58 -10.43
N ALA A 260 -1.72 12.80 -10.95
CA ALA A 260 -0.52 12.11 -10.48
C ALA A 260 -0.18 12.46 -9.02
N TRP A 261 -0.28 13.73 -8.65
CA TRP A 261 -0.05 14.17 -7.27
C TRP A 261 -1.12 13.63 -6.30
N THR A 262 -2.39 13.61 -6.72
CA THR A 262 -3.48 13.04 -5.91
C THR A 262 -3.27 11.54 -5.68
N ALA A 263 -2.94 10.79 -6.72
CA ALA A 263 -2.62 9.38 -6.61
C ALA A 263 -1.38 9.14 -5.73
N HIS A 264 -0.32 9.95 -5.89
CA HIS A 264 0.86 9.88 -5.03
C HIS A 264 0.52 10.16 -3.56
N THR A 265 -0.28 11.20 -3.29
CA THR A 265 -0.66 11.57 -1.92
C THR A 265 -1.45 10.46 -1.23
N THR A 266 -2.37 9.80 -1.94
CA THR A 266 -3.22 8.74 -1.37
C THR A 266 -2.53 7.38 -1.38
N LEU A 267 -2.18 6.88 -2.56
CA LEU A 267 -1.62 5.54 -2.73
C LEU A 267 -0.24 5.40 -2.06
N ASN A 268 0.62 6.41 -2.22
CA ASN A 268 2.00 6.34 -1.75
C ASN A 268 2.16 6.98 -0.36
N ALA A 269 1.98 8.30 -0.24
CA ALA A 269 2.32 9.04 0.97
C ALA A 269 1.45 8.64 2.18
N LEU A 270 0.11 8.68 2.04
CA LEU A 270 -0.81 8.34 3.12
C LEU A 270 -0.73 6.85 3.47
N SER A 271 -0.66 5.97 2.46
CA SER A 271 -0.54 4.53 2.70
C SER A 271 0.76 4.18 3.41
N LEU A 272 1.88 4.75 2.99
CA LEU A 272 3.17 4.55 3.66
C LEU A 272 3.13 5.07 5.10
N ALA A 273 2.60 6.28 5.33
CA ALA A 273 2.49 6.86 6.66
C ALA A 273 1.65 6.01 7.62
N VAL A 274 0.51 5.47 7.15
CA VAL A 274 -0.34 4.56 7.96
C VAL A 274 0.40 3.27 8.28
N ILE A 275 1.01 2.62 7.29
CA ILE A 275 1.72 1.35 7.51
C ILE A 275 2.91 1.55 8.44
N LEU A 276 3.70 2.61 8.27
CA LEU A 276 4.80 2.95 9.18
C LEU A 276 4.29 3.12 10.60
N HIS A 277 3.25 3.95 10.81
CA HIS A 277 2.74 4.20 12.15
C HIS A 277 2.17 2.95 12.82
N VAL A 278 1.35 2.17 12.10
CA VAL A 278 0.62 1.03 12.68
C VAL A 278 1.51 -0.19 12.84
N ALA A 279 2.28 -0.54 11.79
CA ALA A 279 3.04 -1.77 11.79
C ALA A 279 4.48 -1.56 12.29
N VAL A 280 5.22 -0.58 11.78
CA VAL A 280 6.63 -0.37 12.09
C VAL A 280 6.83 0.29 13.46
N TRP A 281 6.09 1.37 13.73
CA TRP A 281 6.15 2.07 15.01
C TRP A 281 5.18 1.52 16.06
N ARG A 282 4.40 0.46 15.74
CA ARG A 282 3.46 -0.18 16.66
C ARG A 282 2.57 0.80 17.39
N ARG A 283 2.13 1.86 16.67
CA ARG A 283 1.28 2.95 17.19
C ARG A 283 1.94 3.82 18.26
N TRP A 284 3.27 3.78 18.40
CA TRP A 284 3.94 4.72 19.31
C TRP A 284 3.64 6.18 18.86
N PRO A 285 3.40 7.13 19.78
CA PRO A 285 3.39 7.03 21.24
C PRO A 285 2.05 6.61 21.85
N ALA A 286 1.02 6.34 21.04
CA ALA A 286 -0.34 6.01 21.52
C ALA A 286 -0.44 4.63 22.19
N SER A 287 0.52 3.76 21.97
CA SER A 287 0.72 2.49 22.67
C SER A 287 2.04 2.57 23.46
N ALA A 288 2.05 3.33 24.53
CA ALA A 288 3.14 3.18 25.51
C ALA A 288 3.06 1.78 26.13
N PRO A 289 4.23 1.14 26.42
CA PRO A 289 4.30 -0.23 26.92
C PRO A 289 3.58 -0.44 28.23
#